data_2359af435573ec092b4c69abde05984f
#
_entry.id   2359af435573ec092b4c69abde05984f
#
_cell.length_a   1.000
_cell.length_b   1.000
_cell.length_c   1.000
_cell.angle_alpha   90.00
_cell.angle_beta   90.00
_cell.angle_gamma   90.00
#
_symmetry.space_group_name_H-M   'P 1'
#
loop_
_entity.id
_entity.type
_entity.pdbx_description
1 polymer ?
#
loop_
_entity_poly.entity_id
_entity_poly.type
_entity_poly.pdbx_seq_one_letter_code
_entity_poly.pdbx_strand_id
1 'polypeptide(L)'
;TPAQRELYMLVYESQKAGFAAAKAGAKIADINAACQKVLAEGLEKLGVLPVSAEESLLPENGYHKRWTLHGVSHMLGLDVHDCAEAKRDVYMGPLAAGMVITIEPGLYIQPDDEMFAPEFRGIGIRIEDDVLITEDGCINLSENLPRHPDEIESWMARVSN
;
A
#
# COMPACT_ATOMS: atom_id res chain seq x y z
N THR A 1 0.70 -11.24 -16.87
CA THR A 1 2.06 -11.27 -17.44
C THR A 1 3.13 -11.29 -16.34
N PRO A 2 4.39 -11.70 -16.65
CA PRO A 2 5.48 -11.62 -15.66
C PRO A 2 5.67 -10.22 -15.06
N ALA A 3 5.60 -9.16 -15.88
CA ALA A 3 5.72 -7.77 -15.42
C ALA A 3 4.59 -7.38 -14.46
N GLN A 4 3.34 -7.76 -14.77
CA GLN A 4 2.20 -7.53 -13.86
C GLN A 4 2.41 -8.26 -12.53
N ARG A 5 2.85 -9.51 -12.57
CA ARG A 5 3.10 -10.31 -11.36
C ARG A 5 4.23 -9.71 -10.51
N GLU A 6 5.30 -9.25 -11.13
CA GLU A 6 6.44 -8.62 -10.43
C GLU A 6 6.00 -7.38 -9.66
N LEU A 7 5.29 -6.46 -10.31
CA LEU A 7 4.76 -5.26 -9.68
C LEU A 7 3.68 -5.59 -8.63
N TYR A 8 2.84 -6.59 -8.90
CA TYR A 8 1.82 -7.04 -7.96
C TYR A 8 2.46 -7.55 -6.67
N MET A 9 3.49 -8.39 -6.77
CA MET A 9 4.20 -8.90 -5.60
C MET A 9 4.89 -7.79 -4.82
N LEU A 10 5.40 -6.76 -5.48
CA LEU A 10 5.97 -5.60 -4.81
C LEU A 10 4.91 -4.87 -3.97
N VAL A 11 3.72 -4.62 -4.52
CA VAL A 11 2.61 -3.99 -3.78
C VAL A 11 2.11 -4.91 -2.66
N TYR A 12 2.04 -6.23 -2.90
CA TYR A 12 1.66 -7.22 -1.90
C TYR A 12 2.62 -7.23 -0.69
N GLU A 13 3.92 -7.24 -0.92
CA GLU A 13 4.92 -7.15 0.17
C GLU A 13 4.86 -5.80 0.88
N SER A 14 4.58 -4.71 0.17
CA SER A 14 4.33 -3.40 0.76
C SER A 14 3.13 -3.42 1.70
N GLN A 15 2.02 -4.04 1.31
CA GLN A 15 0.84 -4.19 2.17
C GLN A 15 1.16 -5.00 3.44
N LYS A 16 1.91 -6.08 3.32
CA LYS A 16 2.35 -6.88 4.48
C LYS A 16 3.17 -6.05 5.48
N ALA A 17 4.04 -5.15 4.98
CA ALA A 17 4.77 -4.23 5.84
C ALA A 17 3.82 -3.25 6.57
N GLY A 18 2.77 -2.79 5.88
CA GLY A 18 1.71 -1.98 6.48
C GLY A 18 0.98 -2.71 7.60
N PHE A 19 0.57 -3.96 7.38
CA PHE A 19 -0.04 -4.80 8.43
C PHE A 19 0.87 -4.95 9.66
N ALA A 20 2.16 -5.20 9.44
CA ALA A 20 3.12 -5.36 10.53
C ALA A 20 3.30 -4.09 11.39
N ALA A 21 3.09 -2.91 10.79
CA ALA A 21 3.17 -1.62 11.48
C ALA A 21 1.85 -1.21 12.16
N ALA A 22 0.71 -1.81 11.79
CA ALA A 22 -0.62 -1.42 12.24
C ALA A 22 -0.95 -2.00 13.63
N LYS A 23 -0.97 -1.14 14.65
CA LYS A 23 -1.34 -1.50 16.04
C LYS A 23 -1.69 -0.24 16.84
N ALA A 24 -2.27 -0.43 18.02
CA ALA A 24 -2.48 0.68 18.96
C ALA A 24 -1.15 1.36 19.30
N GLY A 25 -1.18 2.69 19.38
CA GLY A 25 -0.02 3.54 19.61
C GLY A 25 0.78 3.92 18.36
N ALA A 26 0.68 3.17 17.25
CA ALA A 26 1.24 3.56 15.96
C ALA A 26 0.43 4.71 15.34
N LYS A 27 1.02 5.41 14.38
CA LYS A 27 0.33 6.44 13.57
C LYS A 27 0.11 5.93 12.15
N ILE A 28 -0.88 6.47 11.45
CA ILE A 28 -1.07 6.23 10.02
C ILE A 28 0.22 6.57 9.24
N ALA A 29 0.95 7.59 9.67
CA ALA A 29 2.24 7.95 9.08
C ALA A 29 3.30 6.84 9.20
N ASP A 30 3.32 6.07 10.29
CA ASP A 30 4.25 4.94 10.47
C ASP A 30 3.91 3.78 9.52
N ILE A 31 2.61 3.50 9.35
CA ILE A 31 2.11 2.51 8.38
C ILE A 31 2.50 2.93 6.97
N ASN A 32 2.25 4.21 6.63
CA ASN A 32 2.64 4.76 5.34
C ASN A 32 4.15 4.64 5.10
N ALA A 33 4.98 4.99 6.08
CA ALA A 33 6.43 4.89 5.96
C ALA A 33 6.90 3.44 5.74
N ALA A 34 6.29 2.47 6.42
CA ALA A 34 6.60 1.05 6.24
C ALA A 34 6.28 0.57 4.80
N CYS A 35 5.10 0.94 4.27
CA CYS A 35 4.70 0.62 2.91
C CYS A 35 5.61 1.30 1.87
N GLN A 36 5.83 2.60 2.01
CA GLN A 36 6.64 3.39 1.07
C GLN A 36 8.10 2.92 1.01
N LYS A 37 8.64 2.45 2.13
CA LYS A 37 9.98 1.86 2.17
C LYS A 37 10.09 0.66 1.23
N VAL A 38 9.16 -0.29 1.31
CA VAL A 38 9.16 -1.48 0.44
C VAL A 38 9.00 -1.10 -1.03
N LEU A 39 8.10 -0.16 -1.32
CA LEU A 39 7.90 0.32 -2.70
C LEU A 39 9.15 1.01 -3.25
N ALA A 40 9.79 1.89 -2.47
CA ALA A 40 11.03 2.56 -2.89
C ALA A 40 12.18 1.57 -3.13
N GLU A 41 12.38 0.59 -2.23
CA GLU A 41 13.38 -0.47 -2.40
C GLU A 41 13.13 -1.32 -3.66
N GLY A 42 11.86 -1.58 -3.98
CA GLY A 42 11.45 -2.27 -5.21
C GLY A 42 11.74 -1.43 -6.46
N LEU A 43 11.40 -0.15 -6.44
CA LEU A 43 11.67 0.79 -7.54
C LEU A 43 13.19 0.97 -7.78
N GLU A 44 14.00 0.97 -6.72
CA GLU A 44 15.46 0.97 -6.83
C GLU A 44 15.96 -0.30 -7.53
N LYS A 45 15.49 -1.48 -7.13
CA LYS A 45 15.84 -2.77 -7.75
C LYS A 45 15.45 -2.83 -9.24
N LEU A 46 14.33 -2.20 -9.61
CA LEU A 46 13.90 -2.05 -11.01
C LEU A 46 14.76 -1.03 -11.78
N GLY A 47 15.65 -0.30 -11.10
CA GLY A 47 16.55 0.67 -11.72
C GLY A 47 15.89 1.96 -12.19
N VAL A 48 14.68 2.28 -11.68
CA VAL A 48 13.92 3.46 -12.11
C VAL A 48 14.08 4.67 -11.21
N LEU A 49 14.63 4.48 -9.99
CA LEU A 49 14.97 5.62 -9.14
C LEU A 49 16.29 6.26 -9.57
N PRO A 50 16.39 7.60 -9.62
CA PRO A 50 17.63 8.31 -9.93
C PRO A 50 18.64 8.29 -8.77
N VAL A 51 18.21 7.86 -7.59
CA VAL A 51 18.96 7.81 -6.33
C VAL A 51 18.64 6.51 -5.58
N SER A 52 19.30 6.23 -4.46
CA SER A 52 18.95 5.10 -3.60
C SER A 52 17.52 5.22 -3.04
N ALA A 53 16.92 4.10 -2.63
CA ALA A 53 15.64 4.10 -1.95
C ALA A 53 15.66 4.96 -0.68
N GLU A 54 16.75 4.85 0.10
CA GLU A 54 16.94 5.64 1.32
C GLU A 54 16.92 7.15 1.03
N GLU A 55 17.66 7.60 0.02
CA GLU A 55 17.68 8.99 -0.40
C GLU A 55 16.34 9.45 -0.98
N SER A 56 15.66 8.59 -1.74
CA SER A 56 14.32 8.86 -2.28
C SER A 56 13.27 9.05 -1.19
N LEU A 57 13.43 8.39 -0.03
CA LEU A 57 12.50 8.47 1.10
C LEU A 57 12.69 9.74 1.96
N LEU A 58 13.77 10.48 1.77
CA LEU A 58 13.95 11.75 2.47
C LEU A 58 12.83 12.73 2.12
N PRO A 59 12.33 13.52 3.09
CA PRO A 59 11.21 14.44 2.89
C PRO A 59 11.41 15.43 1.74
N GLU A 60 12.64 15.89 1.54
CA GLU A 60 13.03 16.84 0.51
C GLU A 60 13.11 16.24 -0.91
N ASN A 61 13.24 14.92 -1.04
CA ASN A 61 13.42 14.24 -2.31
C ASN A 61 12.12 13.65 -2.86
N GLY A 62 11.63 12.57 -2.26
CA GLY A 62 10.34 11.98 -2.59
C GLY A 62 10.20 11.43 -4.00
N TYR A 63 11.29 10.99 -4.67
CA TYR A 63 11.27 10.53 -6.07
C TYR A 63 10.31 9.36 -6.31
N HIS A 64 10.17 8.42 -5.35
CA HIS A 64 9.23 7.31 -5.40
C HIS A 64 7.78 7.77 -5.53
N LYS A 65 7.43 8.98 -5.08
CA LYS A 65 6.06 9.54 -5.13
C LYS A 65 5.55 9.77 -6.55
N ARG A 66 6.43 9.74 -7.56
CA ARG A 66 6.03 9.75 -8.96
C ARG A 66 5.07 8.59 -9.28
N TRP A 67 5.22 7.46 -8.62
CA TRP A 67 4.44 6.24 -8.88
C TRP A 67 3.59 5.78 -7.71
N THR A 68 3.75 6.39 -6.51
CA THR A 68 2.95 6.10 -5.32
C THR A 68 2.06 7.32 -5.01
N LEU A 69 0.95 7.44 -5.73
CA LEU A 69 0.20 8.70 -5.93
C LEU A 69 -0.68 9.10 -4.73
N HIS A 70 -0.83 8.27 -3.72
CA HIS A 70 -1.69 8.53 -2.57
C HIS A 70 -1.11 7.96 -1.27
N GLY A 71 -1.70 8.34 -0.14
CA GLY A 71 -1.43 7.72 1.15
C GLY A 71 -1.94 6.28 1.18
N VAL A 72 -1.33 5.44 2.03
CA VAL A 72 -1.64 4.00 2.07
C VAL A 72 -2.75 3.64 3.05
N SER A 73 -3.35 4.61 3.73
CA SER A 73 -4.34 4.35 4.78
C SER A 73 -5.19 5.58 5.07
N HIS A 74 -6.44 5.34 5.39
CA HIS A 74 -7.36 6.33 5.94
C HIS A 74 -8.31 5.66 6.95
N MET A 75 -8.97 6.47 7.77
CA MET A 75 -10.06 6.00 8.64
C MET A 75 -11.26 5.61 7.80
N LEU A 76 -11.93 4.54 8.20
CA LEU A 76 -13.18 4.07 7.63
C LEU A 76 -14.30 4.22 8.67
N GLY A 77 -15.40 4.85 8.30
CA GLY A 77 -16.53 5.12 9.19
C GLY A 77 -17.85 5.19 8.42
N LEU A 78 -18.71 6.18 8.73
CA LEU A 78 -19.93 6.41 8.00
C LEU A 78 -19.67 6.78 6.52
N ASP A 79 -18.60 7.49 6.28
CA ASP A 79 -18.06 7.75 4.96
C ASP A 79 -16.85 6.86 4.70
N VAL A 80 -16.60 6.51 3.43
CA VAL A 80 -15.43 5.72 3.02
C VAL A 80 -14.13 6.41 3.43
N HIS A 81 -14.02 7.71 3.19
CA HIS A 81 -13.02 8.58 3.80
C HIS A 81 -13.68 9.26 4.99
N ASP A 82 -13.58 8.67 6.17
CA ASP A 82 -14.26 9.17 7.34
C ASP A 82 -13.89 10.63 7.62
N CYS A 83 -14.88 11.43 8.09
CA CYS A 83 -14.73 12.86 8.40
C CYS A 83 -13.78 13.15 9.58
N ALA A 84 -12.87 12.24 9.88
CA ALA A 84 -11.77 12.42 10.82
C ALA A 84 -10.91 13.67 10.53
N GLU A 85 -10.96 14.21 9.29
CA GLU A 85 -10.39 15.52 8.98
C GLU A 85 -10.95 16.65 9.83
N ALA A 86 -12.21 16.56 10.26
CA ALA A 86 -12.80 17.50 11.19
C ALA A 86 -12.18 17.39 12.60
N LYS A 87 -11.43 16.31 12.88
CA LYS A 87 -10.71 16.03 14.11
C LYS A 87 -9.25 15.70 13.79
N ARG A 88 -8.55 16.64 13.17
CA ARG A 88 -7.18 16.48 12.68
C ARG A 88 -6.23 15.87 13.72
N ASP A 89 -6.40 16.23 14.98
CA ASP A 89 -5.57 15.71 16.06
C ASP A 89 -5.79 14.20 16.29
N VAL A 90 -7.01 13.72 16.10
CA VAL A 90 -7.35 12.29 16.18
C VAL A 90 -6.81 11.53 14.97
N TYR A 91 -6.92 12.10 13.76
CA TYR A 91 -6.43 11.49 12.53
C TYR A 91 -4.90 11.42 12.49
N MET A 92 -4.21 12.46 12.95
CA MET A 92 -2.75 12.53 13.01
C MET A 92 -2.16 11.99 14.33
N GLY A 93 -3.01 11.65 15.28
CA GLY A 93 -2.64 11.08 16.57
C GLY A 93 -2.34 9.58 16.46
N PRO A 94 -2.00 8.97 17.62
CA PRO A 94 -1.82 7.51 17.68
C PRO A 94 -3.14 6.79 17.50
N LEU A 95 -3.09 5.67 16.78
CA LEU A 95 -4.22 4.76 16.65
C LEU A 95 -4.58 4.15 18.01
N ALA A 96 -5.86 3.94 18.24
CA ALA A 96 -6.38 3.23 19.40
C ALA A 96 -7.02 1.90 18.98
N ALA A 97 -7.00 0.92 19.86
CA ALA A 97 -7.74 -0.32 19.66
C ALA A 97 -9.24 -0.02 19.41
N GLY A 98 -9.84 -0.71 18.47
CA GLY A 98 -11.22 -0.50 18.00
C GLY A 98 -11.34 0.45 16.80
N MET A 99 -10.29 1.17 16.41
CA MET A 99 -10.29 1.94 15.16
C MET A 99 -10.27 1.02 13.93
N VAL A 100 -10.99 1.41 12.88
CA VAL A 100 -10.97 0.73 11.57
C VAL A 100 -10.31 1.65 10.56
N ILE A 101 -9.33 1.12 9.85
CA ILE A 101 -8.58 1.84 8.81
C ILE A 101 -8.40 0.94 7.58
N THR A 102 -8.11 1.55 6.43
CA THR A 102 -7.63 0.83 5.25
C THR A 102 -6.12 0.61 5.30
N ILE A 103 -5.62 -0.42 4.61
CA ILE A 103 -4.20 -0.55 4.23
C ILE A 103 -4.17 -0.86 2.74
N GLU A 104 -3.81 0.15 1.94
CA GLU A 104 -4.04 0.17 0.49
C GLU A 104 -2.84 0.72 -0.31
N PRO A 105 -1.63 0.19 -0.16
CA PRO A 105 -0.52 0.66 -0.98
C PRO A 105 -0.81 0.44 -2.46
N GLY A 106 -0.30 1.36 -3.29
CA GLY A 106 -0.47 1.29 -4.74
C GLY A 106 0.78 1.73 -5.49
N LEU A 107 0.91 1.22 -6.71
CA LEU A 107 1.95 1.56 -7.68
C LEU A 107 1.32 1.77 -9.05
N TYR A 108 1.61 2.91 -9.67
CA TYR A 108 0.94 3.36 -10.89
C TYR A 108 1.94 3.87 -11.91
N ILE A 109 2.12 3.13 -13.00
CA ILE A 109 3.05 3.45 -14.07
C ILE A 109 2.26 3.97 -15.26
N GLN A 110 2.53 5.20 -15.68
CA GLN A 110 1.84 5.80 -16.81
C GLN A 110 2.20 5.08 -18.12
N PRO A 111 1.29 5.03 -19.11
CA PRO A 111 1.54 4.35 -20.40
C PRO A 111 2.73 4.94 -21.17
N ASP A 112 3.05 6.19 -20.96
CA ASP A 112 4.11 6.95 -21.61
C ASP A 112 5.35 7.18 -20.73
N ASP A 113 5.43 6.48 -19.57
CA ASP A 113 6.59 6.63 -18.66
C ASP A 113 7.81 5.89 -19.21
N GLU A 114 8.74 6.66 -19.81
CA GLU A 114 9.96 6.12 -20.41
C GLU A 114 11.01 5.64 -19.39
N MET A 115 10.84 5.92 -18.10
CA MET A 115 11.72 5.39 -17.05
C MET A 115 11.53 3.88 -16.85
N PHE A 116 10.38 3.35 -17.25
CA PHE A 116 10.08 1.92 -17.24
C PHE A 116 10.24 1.27 -18.61
N ALA A 117 10.69 0.01 -18.63
CA ALA A 117 10.63 -0.82 -19.82
C ALA A 117 9.17 -0.97 -20.31
N PRO A 118 8.96 -1.12 -21.65
CA PRO A 118 7.61 -1.09 -22.23
C PRO A 118 6.61 -2.06 -21.60
N GLU A 119 7.05 -3.22 -21.14
CA GLU A 119 6.21 -4.26 -20.51
C GLU A 119 5.60 -3.86 -19.17
N PHE A 120 6.13 -2.84 -18.49
CA PHE A 120 5.61 -2.31 -17.22
C PHE A 120 4.66 -1.13 -17.42
N ARG A 121 4.69 -0.49 -18.58
CA ARG A 121 3.95 0.76 -18.84
C ARG A 121 2.45 0.53 -18.85
N GLY A 122 1.70 1.45 -18.26
CA GLY A 122 0.25 1.38 -18.15
C GLY A 122 -0.26 0.40 -17.09
N ILE A 123 0.62 -0.18 -16.26
CA ILE A 123 0.23 -1.04 -15.16
C ILE A 123 -0.04 -0.18 -13.91
N GLY A 124 -1.25 -0.31 -13.35
CA GLY A 124 -1.62 0.24 -12.05
C GLY A 124 -2.09 -0.89 -11.14
N ILE A 125 -1.58 -0.93 -9.91
CA ILE A 125 -1.92 -1.95 -8.93
C ILE A 125 -2.19 -1.28 -7.59
N ARG A 126 -3.31 -1.66 -6.96
CA ARG A 126 -3.64 -1.39 -5.56
C ARG A 126 -4.12 -2.67 -4.93
N ILE A 127 -3.63 -2.97 -3.74
CA ILE A 127 -4.15 -4.06 -2.91
C ILE A 127 -4.63 -3.42 -1.62
N GLU A 128 -5.90 -3.59 -1.30
CA GLU A 128 -6.57 -2.90 -0.22
C GLU A 128 -7.31 -3.88 0.67
N ASP A 129 -7.14 -3.72 1.97
CA ASP A 129 -7.91 -4.41 3.00
C ASP A 129 -8.32 -3.43 4.09
N ASP A 130 -9.46 -3.71 4.71
CA ASP A 130 -9.91 -3.03 5.93
C ASP A 130 -9.41 -3.78 7.15
N VAL A 131 -8.87 -3.04 8.11
CA VAL A 131 -8.32 -3.62 9.33
C VAL A 131 -8.89 -2.99 10.59
N LEU A 132 -9.18 -3.84 11.57
CA LEU A 132 -9.51 -3.44 12.92
C LEU A 132 -8.22 -3.40 13.75
N ILE A 133 -7.89 -2.24 14.30
CA ILE A 133 -6.73 -2.06 15.18
C ILE A 133 -6.97 -2.75 16.51
N THR A 134 -5.98 -3.52 16.97
CA THR A 134 -5.95 -4.16 18.29
C THR A 134 -4.77 -3.64 19.13
N GLU A 135 -4.69 -4.05 20.38
CA GLU A 135 -3.59 -3.62 21.27
C GLU A 135 -2.21 -4.00 20.71
N ASP A 136 -2.08 -5.22 20.16
CA ASP A 136 -0.80 -5.79 19.74
C ASP A 136 -0.61 -5.86 18.22
N GLY A 137 -1.63 -5.48 17.42
CA GLY A 137 -1.59 -5.59 15.96
C GLY A 137 -2.89 -5.13 15.31
N CYS A 138 -3.31 -5.84 14.26
CA CYS A 138 -4.59 -5.62 13.60
C CYS A 138 -5.25 -6.92 13.15
N ILE A 139 -6.56 -6.90 13.00
CA ILE A 139 -7.37 -7.98 12.41
C ILE A 139 -7.79 -7.54 11.02
N ASN A 140 -7.45 -8.33 10.01
CA ASN A 140 -7.91 -8.09 8.65
C ASN A 140 -9.38 -8.51 8.52
N LEU A 141 -10.26 -7.56 8.25
CA LEU A 141 -11.70 -7.79 8.07
C LEU A 141 -12.03 -8.41 6.70
N SER A 142 -11.13 -8.26 5.73
CA SER A 142 -11.23 -8.83 4.38
C SER A 142 -10.42 -10.13 4.20
N GLU A 143 -9.97 -10.78 5.28
CA GLU A 143 -9.04 -11.92 5.24
C GLU A 143 -9.50 -13.08 4.34
N ASN A 144 -10.81 -13.27 4.20
CA ASN A 144 -11.40 -14.32 3.37
C ASN A 144 -11.26 -14.08 1.84
N LEU A 145 -10.86 -12.88 1.44
CA LEU A 145 -10.60 -12.57 0.03
C LEU A 145 -9.15 -12.93 -0.33
N PRO A 146 -8.94 -13.66 -1.44
CA PRO A 146 -7.59 -14.00 -1.88
C PRO A 146 -6.82 -12.72 -2.29
N ARG A 147 -5.57 -12.61 -1.86
CA ARG A 147 -4.67 -11.49 -2.20
C ARG A 147 -3.41 -11.96 -2.90
N HIS A 148 -2.90 -13.14 -2.58
CA HIS A 148 -1.75 -13.68 -3.31
C HIS A 148 -2.17 -14.02 -4.74
N PRO A 149 -1.36 -13.67 -5.78
CA PRO A 149 -1.76 -13.87 -7.18
C PRO A 149 -2.17 -15.30 -7.51
N ASP A 150 -1.48 -16.30 -6.98
CA ASP A 150 -1.82 -17.72 -7.23
C ASP A 150 -3.18 -18.11 -6.63
N GLU A 151 -3.54 -17.50 -5.50
CA GLU A 151 -4.85 -17.71 -4.86
C GLU A 151 -5.96 -17.03 -5.66
N ILE A 152 -5.70 -15.81 -6.17
CA ILE A 152 -6.63 -15.08 -7.05
C ILE A 152 -6.88 -15.86 -8.33
N GLU A 153 -5.83 -16.31 -9.02
CA GLU A 153 -5.94 -17.11 -10.25
C GLU A 153 -6.71 -18.40 -10.00
N SER A 154 -6.42 -19.09 -8.89
CA SER A 154 -7.12 -20.30 -8.48
C SER A 154 -8.59 -20.05 -8.16
N TRP A 155 -8.89 -18.94 -7.49
CA TRP A 155 -10.27 -18.54 -7.18
C TRP A 155 -11.04 -18.17 -8.45
N MET A 156 -10.45 -17.37 -9.33
CA MET A 156 -11.05 -17.01 -10.62
C MET A 156 -11.35 -18.24 -11.47
N ALA A 157 -10.44 -19.20 -11.54
CA ALA A 157 -10.65 -20.44 -12.30
C ALA A 157 -11.85 -21.26 -11.78
N ARG A 158 -12.14 -21.20 -10.45
CA ARG A 158 -13.29 -21.90 -9.85
C ARG A 158 -14.62 -21.19 -10.11
N VAL A 159 -14.65 -19.85 -10.16
CA VAL A 159 -15.90 -19.10 -10.32
C VAL A 159 -16.25 -18.79 -11.77
N SER A 160 -15.32 -19.03 -12.71
CA SER A 160 -15.54 -18.85 -14.15
C SER A 160 -16.07 -20.11 -14.86
N ASN A 161 -16.23 -21.22 -14.12
CA ASN A 161 -16.86 -22.47 -14.58
C ASN A 161 -18.26 -22.59 -13.98
#